data_6c0bee7d2eb7bbfb62a152c47596d2d5
#
_entry.id   6c0bee7d2eb7bbfb62a152c47596d2d5
#
_cell.length_a   1.000
_cell.length_b   1.000
_cell.length_c   1.000
_cell.angle_alpha   90.00
_cell.angle_beta   90.00
_cell.angle_gamma   90.00
#
_symmetry.space_group_name_H-M   'P 1'
#
loop_
_entity.id
_entity.type
_entity.pdbx_description
1 polymer ?
#
loop_
_entity_poly.entity_id
_entity_poly.type
_entity_poly.pdbx_seq_one_letter_code
_entity_poly.pdbx_strand_id
1 'polypeptide(L)'
;MDKAVKKRKFKMPSAFTILFIIIVLVAMLSWFIPAGKYSTDSAGNIIAHTYRTVKSNPQGLWDIFMAPVIGMVGDDNTDGAISVSLFILVIGGFLGVVNKTRALDEGISSIVRKYKGKEKKLIPLLMILFALGGSTYGMAEETIAFYPLLIPVMIGVGFDSMVAVGIVLIGSQVGCLASTVNPFATGVASQTLHISPGNGLLSRILLLIITIGISIAYVYHYASKIEKDPTKSILYNQREEDLKRFAIPERTQDEETMTGRQKAVIWIFGITFLIMILGLVPWESLNSKFTFFNSLNKWITTTPVLGTVFGKDAVPLGTWYFNEITMLFFLMSVIVMFVYRMKEADYIEAFINGMAEFMSVAIIVAVARGIQVVMNNGLITGTILHWGEMGLSSLSQSIFIILTFVFYILMSFLI
;
A
#
# COMPACT_ATOMS: atom_id res chain seq x y z
N MET A 1 -38.84 15.06 38.39
CA MET A 1 -38.76 14.99 36.92
C MET A 1 -37.35 15.39 36.49
N ASP A 2 -36.44 14.44 36.53
CA ASP A 2 -35.05 14.66 36.13
C ASP A 2 -34.96 14.51 34.60
N LYS A 3 -34.70 15.62 33.92
CA LYS A 3 -34.35 15.61 32.49
C LYS A 3 -32.91 15.12 32.34
N ALA A 4 -32.75 13.83 32.08
CA ALA A 4 -31.45 13.29 31.69
C ALA A 4 -30.92 14.03 30.45
N VAL A 5 -29.92 14.86 30.63
CA VAL A 5 -29.18 15.52 29.55
C VAL A 5 -28.47 14.42 28.77
N LYS A 6 -29.01 14.04 27.61
CA LYS A 6 -28.39 13.15 26.66
C LYS A 6 -27.08 13.81 26.19
N LYS A 7 -25.93 13.45 26.77
CA LYS A 7 -24.59 13.83 26.26
C LYS A 7 -24.51 13.30 24.82
N ARG A 8 -24.54 14.20 23.83
CA ARG A 8 -24.22 13.86 22.45
C ARG A 8 -22.80 13.32 22.41
N LYS A 9 -22.67 12.00 22.24
CA LYS A 9 -21.37 11.39 21.98
C LYS A 9 -20.90 11.94 20.62
N PHE A 10 -19.80 12.67 20.61
CA PHE A 10 -19.14 13.10 19.38
C PHE A 10 -18.74 11.85 18.60
N LYS A 11 -19.38 11.61 17.46
CA LYS A 11 -18.97 10.54 16.52
C LYS A 11 -17.96 11.14 15.58
N MET A 12 -16.77 10.55 15.51
CA MET A 12 -15.75 10.92 14.51
C MET A 12 -16.36 10.86 13.11
N PRO A 13 -16.15 11.88 12.26
CA PRO A 13 -16.56 11.83 10.86
C PRO A 13 -15.87 10.68 10.13
N SER A 14 -16.46 10.22 9.02
CA SER A 14 -15.81 9.23 8.16
C SER A 14 -14.57 9.81 7.48
N ALA A 15 -13.65 8.95 7.03
CA ALA A 15 -12.47 9.37 6.27
C ALA A 15 -12.85 10.23 5.05
N PHE A 16 -13.91 9.86 4.33
CA PHE A 16 -14.45 10.65 3.23
C PHE A 16 -14.79 12.08 3.62
N THR A 17 -15.51 12.24 4.74
CA THR A 17 -15.91 13.57 5.24
C THR A 17 -14.70 14.41 5.61
N ILE A 18 -13.71 13.79 6.27
CA ILE A 18 -12.47 14.50 6.67
C ILE A 18 -11.69 14.95 5.44
N LEU A 19 -11.47 14.07 4.47
CA LEU A 19 -10.77 14.41 3.23
C LEU A 19 -11.50 15.49 2.43
N PHE A 20 -12.83 15.41 2.34
CA PHE A 20 -13.61 16.42 1.66
C PHE A 20 -13.55 17.79 2.36
N ILE A 21 -13.57 17.81 3.71
CA ILE A 21 -13.34 19.05 4.48
C ILE A 21 -11.95 19.62 4.17
N ILE A 22 -10.92 18.77 4.07
CA ILE A 22 -9.58 19.22 3.71
C ILE A 22 -9.55 19.82 2.30
N ILE A 23 -10.23 19.21 1.32
CA ILE A 23 -10.37 19.77 -0.04
C ILE A 23 -10.97 21.18 0.03
N VAL A 24 -12.06 21.35 0.79
CA VAL A 24 -12.71 22.67 0.98
C VAL A 24 -11.76 23.68 1.63
N LEU A 25 -11.05 23.28 2.67
CA LEU A 25 -10.08 24.14 3.36
C LEU A 25 -8.93 24.56 2.42
N VAL A 26 -8.39 23.62 1.66
CA VAL A 26 -7.32 23.91 0.70
C VAL A 26 -7.81 24.80 -0.44
N ALA A 27 -9.04 24.61 -0.93
CA ALA A 27 -9.65 25.50 -1.89
C ALA A 27 -9.80 26.92 -1.33
N MET A 28 -10.25 27.08 -0.08
CA MET A 28 -10.27 28.38 0.59
C MET A 28 -8.88 29.00 0.72
N LEU A 29 -7.86 28.21 1.05
CA LEU A 29 -6.48 28.68 1.15
C LEU A 29 -5.96 29.20 -0.20
N SER A 30 -6.41 28.67 -1.34
CA SER A 30 -6.02 29.16 -2.67
C SER A 30 -6.43 30.61 -2.95
N TRP A 31 -7.36 31.19 -2.15
CA TRP A 31 -7.76 32.60 -2.24
C TRP A 31 -6.80 33.55 -1.51
N PHE A 32 -6.04 33.03 -0.56
CA PHE A 32 -5.15 33.82 0.31
C PHE A 32 -3.66 33.58 0.00
N ILE A 33 -3.31 32.35 -0.41
CA ILE A 33 -1.92 31.99 -0.74
C ILE A 33 -1.59 32.51 -2.15
N PRO A 34 -0.50 33.28 -2.32
CA PRO A 34 -0.06 33.72 -3.65
C PRO A 34 0.26 32.49 -4.53
N ALA A 35 -0.19 32.53 -5.77
CA ALA A 35 0.12 31.47 -6.73
C ALA A 35 1.58 31.56 -7.19
N GLY A 36 2.25 30.41 -7.27
CA GLY A 36 3.65 30.33 -7.69
C GLY A 36 4.00 29.00 -8.32
N LYS A 37 4.94 29.04 -9.24
CA LYS A 37 5.45 27.84 -9.94
C LYS A 37 6.97 27.85 -9.96
N TYR A 38 7.56 26.66 -9.96
CA TYR A 38 8.94 26.41 -10.35
C TYR A 38 9.00 26.09 -11.85
N SER A 39 10.13 26.34 -12.47
CA SER A 39 10.42 25.78 -13.79
C SER A 39 10.72 24.27 -13.66
N THR A 40 10.33 23.51 -14.67
CA THR A 40 10.59 22.07 -14.74
C THR A 40 11.54 21.77 -15.88
N ASP A 41 12.32 20.69 -15.72
CA ASP A 41 13.16 20.16 -16.80
C ASP A 41 12.33 19.34 -17.81
N SER A 42 12.97 18.78 -18.83
CA SER A 42 12.32 17.95 -19.85
C SER A 42 11.72 16.64 -19.30
N ALA A 43 12.10 16.24 -18.11
CA ALA A 43 11.58 15.07 -17.39
C ALA A 43 10.46 15.43 -16.38
N GLY A 44 10.11 16.73 -16.28
CA GLY A 44 9.08 17.21 -15.35
C GLY A 44 9.57 17.50 -13.93
N ASN A 45 10.89 17.37 -13.66
CA ASN A 45 11.42 17.64 -12.32
C ASN A 45 11.56 19.14 -12.05
N ILE A 46 11.31 19.54 -10.80
CA ILE A 46 11.44 20.92 -10.35
C ILE A 46 12.91 21.34 -10.37
N ILE A 47 13.17 22.49 -11.00
CA ILE A 47 14.50 23.12 -10.98
C ILE A 47 14.57 24.04 -9.77
N ALA A 48 15.47 23.77 -8.82
CA ALA A 48 15.68 24.58 -7.62
C ALA A 48 15.96 26.06 -7.97
N HIS A 49 15.56 26.98 -7.08
CA HIS A 49 15.77 28.44 -7.22
C HIS A 49 15.12 29.10 -8.45
N THR A 50 14.16 28.42 -9.11
CA THR A 50 13.43 28.98 -10.27
C THR A 50 12.01 29.43 -9.93
N TYR A 51 11.70 29.51 -8.64
CA TYR A 51 10.37 29.94 -8.17
C TYR A 51 10.00 31.32 -8.72
N ARG A 52 8.78 31.43 -9.23
CA ARG A 52 8.18 32.71 -9.67
C ARG A 52 6.71 32.76 -9.28
N THR A 53 6.27 33.91 -8.84
CA THR A 53 4.86 34.21 -8.67
C THR A 53 4.17 34.25 -10.03
N VAL A 54 2.98 33.69 -10.09
CA VAL A 54 2.13 33.66 -11.29
C VAL A 54 0.76 34.22 -10.99
N LYS A 55 -0.07 34.40 -12.01
CA LYS A 55 -1.46 34.87 -11.82
C LYS A 55 -2.20 33.85 -10.94
N SER A 56 -2.88 34.38 -9.91
CA SER A 56 -3.66 33.53 -8.99
C SER A 56 -4.82 32.84 -9.73
N ASN A 57 -5.09 31.60 -9.35
CA ASN A 57 -6.21 30.79 -9.82
C ASN A 57 -6.98 30.24 -8.62
N PRO A 58 -7.76 31.09 -7.91
CA PRO A 58 -8.52 30.65 -6.74
C PRO A 58 -9.54 29.59 -7.11
N GLN A 59 -9.59 28.52 -6.32
CA GLN A 59 -10.47 27.39 -6.56
C GLN A 59 -11.87 27.65 -5.96
N GLY A 60 -12.90 27.45 -6.77
CA GLY A 60 -14.29 27.68 -6.41
C GLY A 60 -15.06 26.39 -6.08
N LEU A 61 -16.38 26.54 -5.92
CA LEU A 61 -17.26 25.40 -5.64
C LEU A 61 -17.19 24.31 -6.71
N TRP A 62 -17.12 24.69 -7.98
CA TRP A 62 -16.99 23.75 -9.08
C TRP A 62 -15.73 22.89 -8.92
N ASP A 63 -14.60 23.52 -8.63
CA ASP A 63 -13.32 22.87 -8.49
C ASP A 63 -13.28 21.92 -7.29
N ILE A 64 -13.94 22.30 -6.18
CA ILE A 64 -14.10 21.47 -4.99
C ILE A 64 -14.83 20.16 -5.32
N PHE A 65 -15.96 20.23 -6.05
CA PHE A 65 -16.72 19.04 -6.40
C PHE A 65 -16.09 18.22 -7.54
N MET A 66 -15.34 18.88 -8.43
CA MET A 66 -14.58 18.22 -9.48
C MET A 66 -13.29 17.57 -8.96
N ALA A 67 -12.74 18.05 -7.85
CA ALA A 67 -11.46 17.55 -7.32
C ALA A 67 -11.41 16.03 -7.12
N PRO A 68 -12.40 15.36 -6.50
CA PRO A 68 -12.40 13.89 -6.42
C PRO A 68 -12.49 13.21 -7.79
N VAL A 69 -13.20 13.79 -8.75
CA VAL A 69 -13.35 13.25 -10.11
C VAL A 69 -12.02 13.34 -10.86
N ILE A 70 -11.41 14.53 -10.86
CA ILE A 70 -10.08 14.74 -11.43
C ILE A 70 -9.04 13.93 -10.68
N GLY A 71 -9.15 13.82 -9.35
CA GLY A 71 -8.31 12.96 -8.53
C GLY A 71 -8.36 11.49 -8.96
N MET A 72 -9.49 11.01 -9.49
CA MET A 72 -9.61 9.67 -10.05
C MET A 72 -8.98 9.57 -11.45
N VAL A 73 -9.34 10.48 -12.37
CA VAL A 73 -8.98 10.34 -13.79
C VAL A 73 -7.70 11.07 -14.19
N GLY A 74 -7.30 12.08 -13.42
CA GLY A 74 -6.18 12.98 -13.72
C GLY A 74 -6.54 14.17 -14.58
N ASP A 75 -5.63 15.13 -14.65
CA ASP A 75 -5.59 16.27 -15.58
C ASP A 75 -4.14 16.57 -15.99
N ASP A 76 -3.92 17.68 -16.70
CA ASP A 76 -2.59 18.09 -17.16
C ASP A 76 -1.62 18.45 -16.01
N ASN A 77 -2.11 18.67 -14.79
CA ASN A 77 -1.33 19.09 -13.63
C ASN A 77 -1.20 18.01 -12.56
N THR A 78 -2.03 16.96 -12.63
CA THR A 78 -2.09 15.92 -11.59
C THR A 78 -2.43 14.56 -12.19
N ASP A 79 -1.60 13.57 -11.94
CA ASP A 79 -1.88 12.19 -12.34
C ASP A 79 -3.10 11.63 -11.60
N GLY A 80 -3.95 10.93 -12.32
CA GLY A 80 -5.13 10.28 -11.75
C GLY A 80 -4.80 9.06 -10.90
N ALA A 81 -5.70 8.75 -9.97
CA ALA A 81 -5.61 7.58 -9.11
C ALA A 81 -6.21 6.31 -9.75
N ILE A 82 -6.66 6.36 -11.02
CA ILE A 82 -7.41 5.27 -11.65
C ILE A 82 -6.65 3.94 -11.65
N SER A 83 -5.35 3.96 -11.95
CA SER A 83 -4.53 2.75 -11.98
C SER A 83 -4.40 2.11 -10.60
N VAL A 84 -4.20 2.91 -9.55
CA VAL A 84 -4.15 2.43 -8.16
C VAL A 84 -5.52 1.91 -7.71
N SER A 85 -6.59 2.65 -8.00
CA SER A 85 -7.95 2.25 -7.63
C SER A 85 -8.37 0.97 -8.33
N LEU A 86 -8.07 0.82 -9.63
CA LEU A 86 -8.34 -0.40 -10.38
C LEU A 86 -7.54 -1.58 -9.82
N PHE A 87 -6.27 -1.37 -9.50
CA PHE A 87 -5.43 -2.39 -8.85
C PHE A 87 -6.06 -2.86 -7.53
N ILE A 88 -6.48 -1.95 -6.65
CA ILE A 88 -7.12 -2.29 -5.37
C ILE A 88 -8.40 -3.11 -5.59
N LEU A 89 -9.22 -2.76 -6.57
CA LEU A 89 -10.45 -3.49 -6.90
C LEU A 89 -10.13 -4.88 -7.44
N VAL A 90 -9.22 -5.01 -8.38
CA VAL A 90 -8.88 -6.29 -9.01
C VAL A 90 -8.22 -7.25 -8.03
N ILE A 91 -7.34 -6.76 -7.15
CA ILE A 91 -6.78 -7.60 -6.08
C ILE A 91 -7.87 -8.08 -5.12
N GLY A 92 -8.85 -7.22 -4.79
CA GLY A 92 -10.04 -7.60 -4.04
C GLY A 92 -10.82 -8.71 -4.75
N GLY A 93 -11.04 -8.58 -6.05
CA GLY A 93 -11.67 -9.59 -6.89
C GLY A 93 -10.91 -10.94 -6.88
N PHE A 94 -9.59 -10.90 -7.06
CA PHE A 94 -8.73 -12.10 -6.93
C PHE A 94 -8.88 -12.77 -5.57
N LEU A 95 -8.83 -11.99 -4.48
CA LEU A 95 -9.00 -12.50 -3.12
C LEU A 95 -10.40 -13.10 -2.93
N GLY A 96 -11.45 -12.48 -3.46
CA GLY A 96 -12.82 -13.02 -3.43
C GLY A 96 -12.92 -14.39 -4.10
N VAL A 97 -12.29 -14.56 -5.27
CA VAL A 97 -12.22 -15.85 -5.96
C VAL A 97 -11.43 -16.89 -5.16
N VAL A 98 -10.29 -16.54 -4.61
CA VAL A 98 -9.48 -17.42 -3.77
C VAL A 98 -10.26 -17.83 -2.50
N ASN A 99 -10.92 -16.87 -1.82
CA ASN A 99 -11.73 -17.12 -0.63
C ASN A 99 -12.92 -18.05 -0.91
N LYS A 100 -13.57 -17.92 -2.07
CA LYS A 100 -14.66 -18.84 -2.51
C LYS A 100 -14.20 -20.30 -2.55
N THR A 101 -12.90 -20.57 -2.79
CA THR A 101 -12.35 -21.93 -2.77
C THR A 101 -12.13 -22.48 -1.36
N ARG A 102 -12.20 -21.63 -0.33
CA ARG A 102 -11.79 -21.92 1.07
C ARG A 102 -10.34 -22.41 1.19
N ALA A 103 -9.52 -22.20 0.17
CA ALA A 103 -8.13 -22.66 0.19
C ALA A 103 -7.32 -21.95 1.28
N LEU A 104 -7.55 -20.64 1.48
CA LEU A 104 -6.86 -19.87 2.52
C LEU A 104 -7.25 -20.33 3.92
N ASP A 105 -8.56 -20.55 4.18
CA ASP A 105 -9.05 -21.04 5.47
C ASP A 105 -8.43 -22.38 5.84
N GLU A 106 -8.39 -23.31 4.86
CA GLU A 106 -7.75 -24.61 5.03
C GLU A 106 -6.24 -24.50 5.23
N GLY A 107 -5.59 -23.62 4.45
CA GLY A 107 -4.18 -23.31 4.58
C GLY A 107 -3.85 -22.73 5.95
N ILE A 108 -4.63 -21.76 6.40
CA ILE A 108 -4.51 -21.14 7.72
C ILE A 108 -4.68 -22.19 8.82
N SER A 109 -5.75 -23.01 8.75
CA SER A 109 -6.01 -24.07 9.72
C SER A 109 -4.83 -25.06 9.80
N SER A 110 -4.22 -25.37 8.65
CA SER A 110 -3.02 -26.21 8.59
C SER A 110 -1.79 -25.56 9.24
N ILE A 111 -1.58 -24.25 8.99
CA ILE A 111 -0.50 -23.47 9.61
C ILE A 111 -0.70 -23.38 11.11
N VAL A 112 -1.89 -23.03 11.57
CA VAL A 112 -2.23 -22.95 13.00
C VAL A 112 -1.90 -24.27 13.70
N ARG A 113 -2.32 -25.40 13.12
CA ARG A 113 -2.00 -26.73 13.65
C ARG A 113 -0.49 -27.00 13.70
N LYS A 114 0.25 -26.64 12.64
CA LYS A 114 1.70 -26.87 12.54
C LYS A 114 2.52 -26.03 13.52
N TYR A 115 2.12 -24.79 13.77
CA TYR A 115 2.83 -23.87 14.65
C TYR A 115 2.22 -23.78 16.06
N LYS A 116 1.28 -24.66 16.41
CA LYS A 116 0.72 -24.75 17.75
C LYS A 116 1.84 -24.87 18.79
N GLY A 117 1.95 -23.88 19.67
CA GLY A 117 3.03 -23.77 20.68
C GLY A 117 4.29 -23.03 20.21
N LYS A 118 4.34 -22.48 18.97
CA LYS A 118 5.50 -21.73 18.43
C LYS A 118 5.07 -20.49 17.62
N GLU A 119 3.86 -20.01 17.81
CA GLU A 119 3.19 -19.00 17.00
C GLU A 119 3.94 -17.66 16.99
N LYS A 120 4.60 -17.34 18.09
CA LYS A 120 5.42 -16.11 18.18
C LYS A 120 6.54 -16.02 17.15
N LYS A 121 7.02 -17.16 16.65
CA LYS A 121 8.08 -17.17 15.62
C LYS A 121 7.60 -16.62 14.28
N LEU A 122 6.29 -16.62 14.02
CA LEU A 122 5.73 -16.01 12.82
C LEU A 122 5.88 -14.49 12.83
N ILE A 123 5.82 -13.84 14.01
CA ILE A 123 5.89 -12.38 14.13
C ILE A 123 7.19 -11.83 13.51
N PRO A 124 8.39 -12.20 13.98
CA PRO A 124 9.61 -11.66 13.40
C PRO A 124 9.81 -12.07 11.93
N LEU A 125 9.45 -13.31 11.56
CA LEU A 125 9.59 -13.78 10.19
C LEU A 125 8.78 -12.92 9.21
N LEU A 126 7.50 -12.73 9.50
CA LEU A 126 6.61 -11.98 8.62
C LEU A 126 6.96 -10.48 8.60
N MET A 127 7.30 -9.90 9.75
CA MET A 127 7.73 -8.50 9.82
C MET A 127 8.98 -8.24 8.99
N ILE A 128 9.96 -9.15 8.99
CA ILE A 128 11.15 -9.04 8.13
C ILE A 128 10.76 -9.11 6.65
N LEU A 129 9.87 -10.03 6.26
CA LEU A 129 9.42 -10.15 4.87
C LEU A 129 8.70 -8.87 4.40
N PHE A 130 7.79 -8.31 5.20
CA PHE A 130 7.13 -7.05 4.88
C PHE A 130 8.10 -5.88 4.85
N ALA A 131 9.07 -5.82 5.78
CA ALA A 131 10.08 -4.77 5.79
C ALA A 131 10.99 -4.81 4.55
N LEU A 132 11.36 -5.99 4.10
CA LEU A 132 12.10 -6.15 2.85
C LEU A 132 11.28 -5.65 1.66
N GLY A 133 9.98 -5.99 1.58
CA GLY A 133 9.08 -5.47 0.55
C GLY A 133 8.99 -3.94 0.59
N GLY A 134 8.70 -3.35 1.74
CA GLY A 134 8.64 -1.90 1.91
C GLY A 134 9.95 -1.20 1.55
N SER A 135 11.09 -1.78 1.92
CA SER A 135 12.42 -1.17 1.71
C SER A 135 12.94 -1.29 0.27
N THR A 136 12.52 -2.31 -0.46
CA THR A 136 13.01 -2.57 -1.83
C THR A 136 12.16 -1.92 -2.91
N TYR A 137 10.85 -2.06 -2.85
CA TYR A 137 9.94 -1.52 -3.86
C TYR A 137 8.81 -0.65 -3.31
N GLY A 138 8.85 -0.32 -2.02
CA GLY A 138 7.87 0.60 -1.43
C GLY A 138 6.51 -0.03 -1.14
N MET A 139 6.49 -1.33 -0.79
CA MET A 139 5.25 -2.05 -0.49
C MET A 139 4.43 -1.34 0.60
N ALA A 140 3.30 -0.77 0.23
CA ALA A 140 2.40 -0.05 1.11
C ALA A 140 0.94 -0.51 0.90
N GLU A 141 0.28 -0.06 -0.16
CA GLU A 141 -1.12 -0.39 -0.47
C GLU A 141 -1.32 -1.89 -0.74
N GLU A 142 -0.35 -2.55 -1.33
CA GLU A 142 -0.39 -3.99 -1.62
C GLU A 142 -0.48 -4.84 -0.36
N THR A 143 -0.10 -4.27 0.79
CA THR A 143 -0.20 -4.96 2.08
C THR A 143 -1.64 -5.22 2.51
N ILE A 144 -2.61 -4.50 1.96
CA ILE A 144 -4.05 -4.68 2.21
C ILE A 144 -4.47 -6.13 1.96
N ALA A 145 -3.90 -6.77 0.93
CA ALA A 145 -4.17 -8.14 0.57
C ALA A 145 -3.82 -9.18 1.66
N PHE A 146 -2.93 -8.83 2.59
CA PHE A 146 -2.46 -9.76 3.62
C PHE A 146 -3.28 -9.70 4.92
N TYR A 147 -4.07 -8.65 5.14
CA TYR A 147 -4.91 -8.57 6.35
C TYR A 147 -5.96 -9.68 6.43
N PRO A 148 -6.74 -9.98 5.38
CA PRO A 148 -7.69 -11.08 5.41
C PRO A 148 -7.04 -12.45 5.68
N LEU A 149 -5.76 -12.60 5.35
CA LEU A 149 -5.00 -13.80 5.61
C LEU A 149 -4.47 -13.87 7.05
N LEU A 150 -3.85 -12.77 7.53
CA LEU A 150 -3.10 -12.80 8.78
C LEU A 150 -3.95 -12.54 10.03
N ILE A 151 -5.03 -11.76 9.94
CA ILE A 151 -5.91 -11.51 11.08
C ILE A 151 -6.50 -12.83 11.63
N PRO A 152 -7.14 -13.68 10.79
CA PRO A 152 -7.64 -14.97 11.27
C PRO A 152 -6.53 -15.87 11.84
N VAL A 153 -5.35 -15.87 11.22
CA VAL A 153 -4.19 -16.66 11.72
C VAL A 153 -3.83 -16.22 13.13
N MET A 154 -3.63 -14.92 13.36
CA MET A 154 -3.21 -14.41 14.68
C MET A 154 -4.29 -14.63 15.74
N ILE A 155 -5.56 -14.43 15.41
CA ILE A 155 -6.68 -14.73 16.31
C ILE A 155 -6.77 -16.22 16.62
N GLY A 156 -6.62 -17.07 15.61
CA GLY A 156 -6.67 -18.53 15.74
C GLY A 156 -5.56 -19.12 16.62
N VAL A 157 -4.43 -18.44 16.73
CA VAL A 157 -3.32 -18.86 17.62
C VAL A 157 -3.33 -18.16 18.99
N GLY A 158 -4.41 -17.41 19.29
CA GLY A 158 -4.65 -16.83 20.61
C GLY A 158 -4.21 -15.38 20.79
N PHE A 159 -3.68 -14.74 19.75
CA PHE A 159 -3.42 -13.29 19.75
C PHE A 159 -4.68 -12.50 19.39
N ASP A 160 -4.54 -11.20 19.20
CA ASP A 160 -5.62 -10.32 18.71
C ASP A 160 -5.33 -9.84 17.29
N SER A 161 -6.33 -9.18 16.68
CA SER A 161 -6.19 -8.60 15.34
C SER A 161 -5.14 -7.50 15.29
N MET A 162 -4.84 -6.82 16.42
CA MET A 162 -3.81 -5.79 16.50
C MET A 162 -2.40 -6.36 16.26
N VAL A 163 -2.13 -7.61 16.67
CA VAL A 163 -0.84 -8.27 16.36
C VAL A 163 -0.69 -8.45 14.86
N ALA A 164 -1.75 -8.89 14.15
CA ALA A 164 -1.71 -9.01 12.68
C ALA A 164 -1.49 -7.66 12.01
N VAL A 165 -2.21 -6.63 12.45
CA VAL A 165 -2.04 -5.25 11.95
C VAL A 165 -0.62 -4.75 12.21
N GLY A 166 -0.08 -4.98 13.40
CA GLY A 166 1.31 -4.62 13.73
C GLY A 166 2.33 -5.32 12.83
N ILE A 167 2.17 -6.60 12.56
CA ILE A 167 3.05 -7.36 11.65
C ILE A 167 3.07 -6.73 10.25
N VAL A 168 1.91 -6.49 9.67
CA VAL A 168 1.77 -6.01 8.29
C VAL A 168 2.14 -4.53 8.19
N LEU A 169 1.45 -3.68 8.95
CA LEU A 169 1.58 -2.22 8.86
C LEU A 169 2.95 -1.75 9.33
N ILE A 170 3.34 -2.11 10.57
CA ILE A 170 4.63 -1.66 11.10
C ILE A 170 5.76 -2.29 10.31
N GLY A 171 5.65 -3.58 9.94
CA GLY A 171 6.65 -4.26 9.12
C GLY A 171 6.90 -3.53 7.81
N SER A 172 5.88 -3.32 6.99
CA SER A 172 6.01 -2.67 5.68
C SER A 172 6.44 -1.21 5.78
N GLN A 173 5.83 -0.43 6.69
CA GLN A 173 6.13 1.00 6.82
C GLN A 173 7.53 1.28 7.36
N VAL A 174 8.06 0.42 8.24
CA VAL A 174 9.47 0.49 8.66
C VAL A 174 10.41 0.19 7.49
N GLY A 175 10.02 -0.72 6.60
CA GLY A 175 10.72 -0.95 5.35
C GLY A 175 10.72 0.29 4.45
N CYS A 176 9.55 0.89 4.23
CA CYS A 176 9.41 2.13 3.46
C CYS A 176 10.21 3.30 4.07
N LEU A 177 10.23 3.41 5.40
CA LEU A 177 11.05 4.40 6.11
C LEU A 177 12.54 4.24 5.80
N ALA A 178 13.05 3.03 5.85
CA ALA A 178 14.45 2.74 5.55
C ALA A 178 14.78 2.91 4.07
N SER A 179 13.84 2.58 3.18
CA SER A 179 13.90 2.85 1.73
C SER A 179 15.26 2.55 1.09
N THR A 180 15.74 1.29 1.20
CA THR A 180 17.10 0.95 0.76
C THR A 180 17.32 1.23 -0.73
N VAL A 181 16.37 0.79 -1.56
CA VAL A 181 16.40 0.95 -3.03
C VAL A 181 15.02 1.27 -3.61
N ASN A 182 14.07 1.64 -2.76
CA ASN A 182 12.70 1.94 -3.14
C ASN A 182 12.65 3.00 -4.26
N PRO A 183 12.13 2.66 -5.46
CA PRO A 183 12.10 3.57 -6.60
C PRO A 183 11.20 4.79 -6.39
N PHE A 184 10.13 4.65 -5.63
CA PHE A 184 9.15 5.72 -5.38
C PHE A 184 9.68 6.80 -4.41
N ALA A 185 10.50 6.40 -3.44
CA ALA A 185 11.09 7.35 -2.49
C ALA A 185 12.54 7.66 -2.85
N THR A 186 13.43 6.67 -2.67
CA THR A 186 14.87 6.86 -2.93
C THR A 186 15.17 7.08 -4.42
N GLY A 187 14.46 6.37 -5.32
CA GLY A 187 14.66 6.51 -6.77
C GLY A 187 14.33 7.92 -7.24
N VAL A 188 13.13 8.41 -6.93
CA VAL A 188 12.69 9.77 -7.30
C VAL A 188 13.60 10.84 -6.69
N ALA A 189 13.89 10.73 -5.38
CA ALA A 189 14.76 11.69 -4.71
C ALA A 189 16.18 11.71 -5.33
N SER A 190 16.76 10.54 -5.62
CA SER A 190 18.08 10.43 -6.24
C SER A 190 18.09 11.01 -7.65
N GLN A 191 17.05 10.76 -8.43
CA GLN A 191 16.89 11.32 -9.78
C GLN A 191 16.81 12.85 -9.74
N THR A 192 15.98 13.41 -8.83
CA THR A 192 15.85 14.85 -8.66
C THR A 192 17.16 15.52 -8.24
N LEU A 193 17.97 14.84 -7.44
CA LEU A 193 19.28 15.31 -6.97
C LEU A 193 20.44 14.98 -7.95
N HIS A 194 20.15 14.29 -9.06
CA HIS A 194 21.14 13.78 -10.03
C HIS A 194 22.26 12.95 -9.36
N ILE A 195 21.91 12.15 -8.35
CA ILE A 195 22.83 11.24 -7.67
C ILE A 195 22.41 9.78 -7.86
N SER A 196 23.35 8.86 -7.68
CA SER A 196 23.03 7.44 -7.76
C SER A 196 22.06 7.01 -6.62
N PRO A 197 21.02 6.22 -6.89
CA PRO A 197 20.18 5.59 -5.85
C PRO A 197 20.98 4.75 -4.84
N GLY A 198 22.19 4.31 -5.20
CA GLY A 198 23.11 3.60 -4.31
C GLY A 198 23.79 4.49 -3.26
N ASN A 199 23.78 5.81 -3.43
CA ASN A 199 24.36 6.72 -2.45
C ASN A 199 23.65 6.60 -1.11
N GLY A 200 24.41 6.38 -0.02
CA GLY A 200 23.86 6.19 1.32
C GLY A 200 23.19 4.82 1.56
N LEU A 201 23.34 3.84 0.64
CA LEU A 201 22.72 2.52 0.78
C LEU A 201 23.10 1.82 2.09
N LEU A 202 24.37 1.88 2.50
CA LEU A 202 24.82 1.25 3.75
C LEU A 202 24.14 1.84 4.98
N SER A 203 23.99 3.17 5.03
CA SER A 203 23.28 3.86 6.11
C SER A 203 21.80 3.48 6.16
N ARG A 204 21.17 3.34 5.00
CA ARG A 204 19.76 2.89 4.89
C ARG A 204 19.58 1.43 5.31
N ILE A 205 20.51 0.54 4.96
CA ILE A 205 20.51 -0.84 5.46
C ILE A 205 20.67 -0.88 6.97
N LEU A 206 21.58 -0.09 7.54
CA LEU A 206 21.74 0.00 8.98
C LEU A 206 20.47 0.52 9.67
N LEU A 207 19.84 1.55 9.09
CA LEU A 207 18.57 2.07 9.56
C LEU A 207 17.48 0.99 9.51
N LEU A 208 17.39 0.21 8.42
CA LEU A 208 16.44 -0.90 8.30
C LEU A 208 16.64 -1.92 9.42
N ILE A 209 17.88 -2.36 9.67
CA ILE A 209 18.20 -3.36 10.69
C ILE A 209 17.78 -2.87 12.08
N ILE A 210 18.13 -1.62 12.42
CA ILE A 210 17.80 -1.04 13.72
C ILE A 210 16.30 -0.88 13.90
N THR A 211 15.63 -0.28 12.91
CA THR A 211 14.20 0.04 13.02
C THR A 211 13.33 -1.21 12.99
N ILE A 212 13.66 -2.21 12.16
CA ILE A 212 12.93 -3.48 12.16
C ILE A 212 13.16 -4.28 13.46
N GLY A 213 14.38 -4.24 14.00
CA GLY A 213 14.69 -4.87 15.28
C GLY A 213 13.86 -4.30 16.43
N ILE A 214 13.78 -2.97 16.54
CA ILE A 214 12.94 -2.27 17.53
C ILE A 214 11.46 -2.62 17.33
N SER A 215 10.99 -2.61 16.09
CA SER A 215 9.60 -2.87 15.75
C SER A 215 9.18 -4.31 16.05
N ILE A 216 10.05 -5.28 15.73
CA ILE A 216 9.84 -6.68 16.10
C ILE A 216 9.78 -6.81 17.62
N ALA A 217 10.71 -6.20 18.35
CA ALA A 217 10.71 -6.24 19.81
C ALA A 217 9.41 -5.68 20.40
N TYR A 218 8.90 -4.58 19.85
CA TYR A 218 7.65 -3.95 20.27
C TYR A 218 6.43 -4.86 20.03
N VAL A 219 6.24 -5.35 18.80
CA VAL A 219 5.10 -6.22 18.47
C VAL A 219 5.20 -7.56 19.21
N TYR A 220 6.38 -8.15 19.32
CA TYR A 220 6.62 -9.36 20.05
C TYR A 220 6.34 -9.21 21.56
N HIS A 221 6.75 -8.07 22.15
CA HIS A 221 6.46 -7.76 23.54
C HIS A 221 4.95 -7.63 23.78
N TYR A 222 4.25 -6.90 22.90
CA TYR A 222 2.79 -6.78 22.96
C TYR A 222 2.11 -8.14 22.84
N ALA A 223 2.47 -8.94 21.85
CA ALA A 223 1.96 -10.31 21.68
C ALA A 223 2.21 -11.17 22.93
N SER A 224 3.41 -11.07 23.52
CA SER A 224 3.75 -11.80 24.75
C SER A 224 2.95 -11.36 25.97
N LYS A 225 2.58 -10.08 26.03
CA LYS A 225 1.77 -9.52 27.10
C LYS A 225 0.34 -10.03 27.05
N ILE A 226 -0.28 -10.06 25.85
CA ILE A 226 -1.66 -10.52 25.67
C ILE A 226 -1.79 -12.04 25.74
N GLU A 227 -0.74 -12.79 25.36
CA GLU A 227 -0.70 -14.24 25.51
C GLU A 227 -0.76 -14.67 26.98
N LYS A 228 -0.04 -13.95 27.85
CA LYS A 228 -0.06 -14.20 29.31
C LYS A 228 -1.37 -13.76 29.97
N ASP A 229 -1.93 -12.66 29.49
CA ASP A 229 -3.13 -12.05 30.06
C ASP A 229 -3.93 -11.36 28.94
N PRO A 230 -4.93 -12.04 28.37
CA PRO A 230 -5.75 -11.49 27.29
C PRO A 230 -6.47 -10.18 27.64
N THR A 231 -6.69 -9.89 28.93
CA THR A 231 -7.33 -8.63 29.35
C THR A 231 -6.48 -7.41 29.07
N LYS A 232 -5.19 -7.59 28.83
CA LYS A 232 -4.23 -6.53 28.46
C LYS A 232 -4.24 -6.18 26.97
N SER A 233 -5.06 -6.85 26.19
CA SER A 233 -5.29 -6.49 24.79
C SER A 233 -5.98 -5.13 24.71
N ILE A 234 -5.52 -4.27 23.79
CA ILE A 234 -6.17 -2.99 23.46
C ILE A 234 -7.58 -3.24 22.91
N LEU A 235 -7.79 -4.39 22.27
CA LEU A 235 -9.04 -4.80 21.67
C LEU A 235 -9.84 -5.81 22.53
N TYR A 236 -9.53 -5.90 23.83
CA TYR A 236 -10.19 -6.87 24.71
C TYR A 236 -11.73 -6.81 24.64
N ASN A 237 -12.29 -5.60 24.61
CA ASN A 237 -13.75 -5.41 24.52
C ASN A 237 -14.36 -5.83 23.16
N GLN A 238 -13.54 -6.00 22.13
CA GLN A 238 -13.96 -6.43 20.78
C GLN A 238 -13.61 -7.90 20.51
N ARG A 239 -12.93 -8.56 21.45
CA ARG A 239 -12.43 -9.93 21.28
C ARG A 239 -13.50 -10.93 20.88
N GLU A 240 -14.68 -10.86 21.49
CA GLU A 240 -15.79 -11.77 21.16
C GLU A 240 -16.34 -11.51 19.75
N GLU A 241 -16.38 -10.26 19.33
CA GLU A 241 -16.79 -9.87 17.99
C GLU A 241 -15.75 -10.30 16.95
N ASP A 242 -14.47 -10.07 17.22
CA ASP A 242 -13.34 -10.50 16.39
C ASP A 242 -13.31 -12.03 16.25
N LEU A 243 -13.49 -12.77 17.33
CA LEU A 243 -13.60 -14.23 17.30
C LEU A 243 -14.76 -14.71 16.43
N LYS A 244 -15.92 -14.06 16.49
CA LYS A 244 -17.09 -14.40 15.65
C LYS A 244 -16.87 -14.04 14.19
N ARG A 245 -16.22 -12.90 13.94
CA ARG A 245 -16.00 -12.37 12.58
C ARG A 245 -14.89 -13.09 11.84
N PHE A 246 -13.83 -13.45 12.55
CA PHE A 246 -12.61 -14.05 12.00
C PHE A 246 -12.35 -15.46 12.51
N ALA A 247 -13.29 -16.05 13.27
CA ALA A 247 -13.13 -17.41 13.77
C ALA A 247 -12.94 -18.36 12.58
N ILE A 248 -11.82 -19.04 12.60
CA ILE A 248 -11.66 -20.26 11.81
C ILE A 248 -12.62 -21.26 12.46
N PRO A 249 -13.61 -21.80 11.73
CA PRO A 249 -14.54 -22.77 12.31
C PRO A 249 -13.77 -23.84 13.07
N GLU A 250 -14.11 -24.08 14.34
CA GLU A 250 -13.58 -25.23 15.08
C GLU A 250 -14.03 -26.49 14.32
N ARG A 251 -13.13 -27.05 13.56
CA ARG A 251 -13.39 -28.34 12.90
C ARG A 251 -13.18 -29.44 13.91
N THR A 252 -14.17 -30.33 13.98
CA THR A 252 -14.05 -31.61 14.65
C THR A 252 -12.83 -32.36 14.07
N GLN A 253 -12.14 -33.14 14.92
CA GLN A 253 -10.87 -33.80 14.58
C GLN A 253 -10.88 -34.72 13.33
N ASP A 254 -12.07 -34.98 12.76
CA ASP A 254 -12.29 -35.87 11.63
C ASP A 254 -12.49 -35.16 10.27
N GLU A 255 -12.35 -33.80 10.19
CA GLU A 255 -12.59 -33.10 8.93
C GLU A 255 -11.36 -32.96 8.06
N GLU A 256 -11.56 -33.35 6.85
CA GLU A 256 -10.72 -33.55 5.67
C GLU A 256 -9.42 -32.71 5.58
N THR A 257 -8.36 -33.43 5.24
CA THR A 257 -7.11 -32.82 4.77
C THR A 257 -7.40 -32.01 3.49
N MET A 258 -6.74 -30.86 3.39
CA MET A 258 -6.78 -29.97 2.24
C MET A 258 -6.78 -30.73 0.91
N THR A 259 -7.77 -30.49 0.07
CA THR A 259 -7.88 -31.13 -1.24
C THR A 259 -6.72 -30.74 -2.16
N GLY A 260 -6.39 -31.60 -3.15
CA GLY A 260 -5.35 -31.29 -4.12
C GLY A 260 -5.57 -29.97 -4.87
N ARG A 261 -6.85 -29.61 -5.15
CA ARG A 261 -7.20 -28.35 -5.80
C ARG A 261 -6.96 -27.14 -4.89
N GLN A 262 -7.32 -27.24 -3.62
CA GLN A 262 -7.05 -26.19 -2.64
C GLN A 262 -5.54 -25.96 -2.47
N LYS A 263 -4.74 -27.02 -2.42
CA LYS A 263 -3.28 -26.90 -2.42
C LYS A 263 -2.76 -26.17 -3.66
N ALA A 264 -3.29 -26.52 -4.85
CA ALA A 264 -2.94 -25.83 -6.10
C ALA A 264 -3.31 -24.34 -6.05
N VAL A 265 -4.48 -23.97 -5.51
CA VAL A 265 -4.89 -22.57 -5.32
C VAL A 265 -3.92 -21.82 -4.41
N ILE A 266 -3.47 -22.42 -3.29
CA ILE A 266 -2.46 -21.78 -2.41
C ILE A 266 -1.12 -21.58 -3.14
N TRP A 267 -0.70 -22.56 -3.94
CA TRP A 267 0.50 -22.39 -4.75
C TRP A 267 0.35 -21.26 -5.78
N ILE A 268 -0.80 -21.19 -6.48
CA ILE A 268 -1.11 -20.08 -7.39
C ILE A 268 -1.07 -18.76 -6.64
N PHE A 269 -1.70 -18.68 -5.46
CA PHE A 269 -1.67 -17.50 -4.60
C PHE A 269 -0.24 -17.07 -4.27
N GLY A 270 0.59 -17.97 -3.75
CA GLY A 270 1.99 -17.69 -3.43
C GLY A 270 2.83 -17.28 -4.65
N ILE A 271 2.64 -17.96 -5.78
CA ILE A 271 3.32 -17.65 -7.05
C ILE A 271 2.89 -16.27 -7.57
N THR A 272 1.60 -15.91 -7.44
CA THR A 272 1.10 -14.59 -7.84
C THR A 272 1.87 -13.48 -7.13
N PHE A 273 1.99 -13.56 -5.80
CA PHE A 273 2.75 -12.57 -5.03
C PHE A 273 4.25 -12.63 -5.31
N LEU A 274 4.80 -13.80 -5.55
CA LEU A 274 6.21 -13.93 -5.97
C LEU A 274 6.48 -13.22 -7.30
N ILE A 275 5.61 -13.45 -8.30
CA ILE A 275 5.73 -12.78 -9.61
C ILE A 275 5.55 -11.27 -9.46
N MET A 276 4.58 -10.82 -8.65
CA MET A 276 4.40 -9.41 -8.33
C MET A 276 5.69 -8.79 -7.77
N ILE A 277 6.32 -9.41 -6.77
CA ILE A 277 7.58 -8.94 -6.19
C ILE A 277 8.68 -8.89 -7.25
N LEU A 278 8.83 -9.95 -8.05
CA LEU A 278 9.83 -9.99 -9.14
C LEU A 278 9.58 -8.91 -10.19
N GLY A 279 8.31 -8.58 -10.45
CA GLY A 279 7.92 -7.52 -11.39
C GLY A 279 8.23 -6.12 -10.88
N LEU A 280 8.04 -5.88 -9.58
CA LEU A 280 8.20 -4.56 -8.95
C LEU A 280 9.65 -4.22 -8.59
N VAL A 281 10.48 -5.20 -8.22
CA VAL A 281 11.86 -4.95 -7.80
C VAL A 281 12.70 -4.47 -9.00
N PRO A 282 13.26 -3.25 -8.98
CA PRO A 282 14.00 -2.70 -10.12
C PRO A 282 15.41 -3.30 -10.23
N TRP A 283 15.50 -4.51 -10.76
CA TRP A 283 16.70 -5.33 -10.79
C TRP A 283 17.91 -4.65 -11.44
N GLU A 284 17.72 -3.94 -12.54
CA GLU A 284 18.79 -3.20 -13.22
C GLU A 284 19.29 -2.02 -12.41
N SER A 285 18.40 -1.33 -11.70
CA SER A 285 18.78 -0.24 -10.80
C SER A 285 19.60 -0.72 -9.61
N LEU A 286 19.32 -1.95 -9.14
CA LEU A 286 20.09 -2.60 -8.07
C LEU A 286 21.46 -3.07 -8.55
N ASN A 287 21.52 -3.61 -9.74
CA ASN A 287 22.75 -4.10 -10.37
C ASN A 287 22.63 -3.98 -11.87
N SER A 288 23.32 -3.01 -12.47
CA SER A 288 23.32 -2.74 -13.91
C SER A 288 23.81 -3.93 -14.77
N LYS A 289 24.49 -4.90 -14.17
CA LYS A 289 24.90 -6.14 -14.85
C LYS A 289 23.81 -7.21 -14.86
N PHE A 290 22.73 -7.04 -14.06
CA PHE A 290 21.65 -8.02 -13.96
C PHE A 290 20.59 -7.76 -15.02
N THR A 291 20.85 -8.19 -16.24
CA THR A 291 19.96 -8.01 -17.40
C THR A 291 19.10 -9.23 -17.71
N PHE A 292 19.04 -10.20 -16.80
CA PHE A 292 18.36 -11.48 -17.02
C PHE A 292 16.89 -11.30 -17.46
N PHE A 293 16.11 -10.50 -16.74
CA PHE A 293 14.69 -10.33 -17.05
C PHE A 293 14.46 -9.58 -18.37
N ASN A 294 15.29 -8.61 -18.69
CA ASN A 294 15.25 -7.91 -19.99
C ASN A 294 15.63 -8.83 -21.14
N SER A 295 16.65 -9.64 -20.96
CA SER A 295 17.09 -10.62 -21.97
C SER A 295 16.02 -11.69 -22.18
N LEU A 296 15.39 -12.18 -21.11
CA LEU A 296 14.27 -13.13 -21.14
C LEU A 296 13.06 -12.53 -21.86
N ASN A 297 12.70 -11.30 -21.51
CA ASN A 297 11.58 -10.60 -22.15
C ASN A 297 11.84 -10.39 -23.63
N LYS A 298 13.03 -9.92 -23.99
CA LYS A 298 13.44 -9.76 -25.39
C LYS A 298 13.36 -11.09 -26.15
N TRP A 299 13.84 -12.18 -25.56
CA TRP A 299 13.74 -13.51 -26.17
C TRP A 299 12.27 -13.94 -26.39
N ILE A 300 11.40 -13.76 -25.38
CA ILE A 300 9.97 -14.07 -25.49
C ILE A 300 9.32 -13.23 -26.58
N THR A 301 9.50 -11.92 -26.58
CA THR A 301 8.81 -10.99 -27.50
C THR A 301 9.33 -11.08 -28.95
N THR A 302 10.60 -11.47 -29.14
CA THR A 302 11.19 -11.61 -30.47
C THR A 302 10.99 -13.02 -31.09
N THR A 303 10.68 -14.03 -30.29
CA THR A 303 10.42 -15.38 -30.80
C THR A 303 9.04 -15.42 -31.48
N PRO A 304 8.91 -15.83 -32.74
CA PRO A 304 7.69 -15.68 -33.53
C PRO A 304 6.43 -16.22 -32.88
N VAL A 305 6.49 -17.41 -32.27
CA VAL A 305 5.34 -18.05 -31.59
C VAL A 305 5.08 -17.41 -30.22
N LEU A 306 6.15 -17.28 -29.40
CA LEU A 306 6.00 -16.74 -28.04
C LEU A 306 5.60 -15.26 -28.06
N GLY A 307 6.21 -14.44 -28.93
CA GLY A 307 5.85 -13.04 -29.06
C GLY A 307 4.43 -12.81 -29.56
N THR A 308 3.88 -13.75 -30.36
CA THR A 308 2.47 -13.69 -30.75
C THR A 308 1.53 -14.08 -29.60
N VAL A 309 1.89 -15.07 -28.80
CA VAL A 309 1.07 -15.55 -27.67
C VAL A 309 1.12 -14.61 -26.48
N PHE A 310 2.33 -14.14 -26.10
CA PHE A 310 2.50 -13.27 -24.93
C PHE A 310 2.29 -11.78 -25.25
N GLY A 311 2.33 -11.39 -26.52
CA GLY A 311 2.27 -10.00 -26.95
C GLY A 311 3.65 -9.39 -27.14
N LYS A 312 3.82 -8.59 -28.21
CA LYS A 312 5.09 -7.93 -28.52
C LYS A 312 5.43 -6.80 -27.56
N ASP A 313 4.40 -6.25 -26.91
CA ASP A 313 4.51 -5.11 -25.98
C ASP A 313 4.60 -5.57 -24.52
N ALA A 314 4.88 -6.86 -24.28
CA ALA A 314 5.07 -7.38 -22.93
C ALA A 314 6.26 -6.70 -22.24
N VAL A 315 6.02 -6.25 -21.00
CA VAL A 315 6.98 -5.48 -20.19
C VAL A 315 7.81 -6.45 -19.34
N PRO A 316 9.16 -6.27 -19.27
CA PRO A 316 10.00 -7.15 -18.48
C PRO A 316 9.76 -7.04 -16.98
N LEU A 317 9.97 -8.13 -16.25
CA LEU A 317 9.96 -8.13 -14.79
C LEU A 317 11.05 -7.17 -14.27
N GLY A 318 10.69 -6.36 -13.30
CA GLY A 318 11.57 -5.33 -12.72
C GLY A 318 11.27 -3.91 -13.20
N THR A 319 10.27 -3.76 -14.10
CA THR A 319 9.80 -2.46 -14.58
C THR A 319 8.29 -2.31 -14.47
N TRP A 320 7.64 -3.23 -13.74
CA TRP A 320 6.19 -3.26 -13.59
C TRP A 320 5.69 -2.18 -12.64
N TYR A 321 4.50 -1.67 -12.97
CA TYR A 321 3.70 -0.76 -12.13
C TYR A 321 2.29 -1.32 -11.93
N PHE A 322 1.35 -0.48 -11.51
CA PHE A 322 -0.01 -0.90 -11.17
C PHE A 322 -0.75 -1.60 -12.32
N ASN A 323 -0.52 -1.22 -13.57
CA ASN A 323 -1.21 -1.82 -14.70
C ASN A 323 -0.83 -3.29 -14.91
N GLU A 324 0.48 -3.59 -14.88
CA GLU A 324 1.01 -4.94 -15.06
C GLU A 324 0.63 -5.85 -13.88
N ILE A 325 0.65 -5.29 -12.67
CA ILE A 325 0.23 -6.03 -11.47
C ILE A 325 -1.27 -6.29 -11.51
N THR A 326 -2.08 -5.32 -11.93
CA THR A 326 -3.51 -5.49 -12.12
C THR A 326 -3.82 -6.62 -13.10
N MET A 327 -3.15 -6.62 -14.26
CA MET A 327 -3.24 -7.70 -15.25
C MET A 327 -2.86 -9.05 -14.65
N LEU A 328 -1.77 -9.11 -13.85
CA LEU A 328 -1.35 -10.35 -13.18
C LEU A 328 -2.44 -10.90 -12.27
N PHE A 329 -3.00 -10.09 -11.36
CA PHE A 329 -4.05 -10.55 -10.44
C PHE A 329 -5.32 -10.98 -11.17
N PHE A 330 -5.70 -10.25 -12.23
CA PHE A 330 -6.82 -10.63 -13.06
C PHE A 330 -6.57 -12.00 -13.75
N LEU A 331 -5.43 -12.17 -14.41
CA LEU A 331 -5.03 -13.42 -15.05
C LEU A 331 -5.03 -14.58 -14.03
N MET A 332 -4.43 -14.38 -12.87
CA MET A 332 -4.34 -15.42 -11.85
C MET A 332 -5.69 -15.76 -11.23
N SER A 333 -6.64 -14.82 -11.16
CA SER A 333 -8.01 -15.11 -10.73
C SER A 333 -8.71 -16.06 -11.73
N VAL A 334 -8.51 -15.85 -13.04
CA VAL A 334 -9.02 -16.74 -14.10
C VAL A 334 -8.35 -18.11 -14.02
N ILE A 335 -7.03 -18.18 -13.78
CA ILE A 335 -6.33 -19.46 -13.59
C ILE A 335 -6.89 -20.23 -12.40
N VAL A 336 -7.17 -19.54 -11.26
CA VAL A 336 -7.81 -20.16 -10.09
C VAL A 336 -9.18 -20.74 -10.47
N MET A 337 -10.01 -20.00 -11.23
CA MET A 337 -11.31 -20.49 -11.72
C MET A 337 -11.16 -21.84 -12.44
N PHE A 338 -10.22 -21.95 -13.39
CA PHE A 338 -10.00 -23.18 -14.15
C PHE A 338 -9.43 -24.32 -13.31
N VAL A 339 -8.42 -24.05 -12.48
CA VAL A 339 -7.76 -25.07 -11.64
C VAL A 339 -8.71 -25.61 -10.57
N TYR A 340 -9.51 -24.75 -9.97
CA TYR A 340 -10.52 -25.18 -9.00
C TYR A 340 -11.75 -25.78 -9.66
N ARG A 341 -11.94 -25.57 -10.97
CA ARG A 341 -13.13 -25.95 -11.77
C ARG A 341 -14.39 -25.23 -11.26
N MET A 342 -14.27 -23.95 -10.98
CA MET A 342 -15.37 -23.10 -10.56
C MET A 342 -16.29 -22.84 -11.77
N LYS A 343 -17.61 -22.78 -11.54
CA LYS A 343 -18.54 -22.35 -12.58
C LYS A 343 -18.39 -20.86 -12.85
N GLU A 344 -18.61 -20.43 -14.09
CA GLU A 344 -18.49 -19.04 -14.51
C GLU A 344 -19.31 -18.09 -13.62
N ALA A 345 -20.58 -18.45 -13.34
CA ALA A 345 -21.45 -17.64 -12.48
C ALA A 345 -20.87 -17.46 -11.06
N ASP A 346 -20.35 -18.54 -10.46
CA ASP A 346 -19.73 -18.51 -9.13
C ASP A 346 -18.44 -17.67 -9.14
N TYR A 347 -17.66 -17.71 -10.23
CA TYR A 347 -16.47 -16.91 -10.41
C TYR A 347 -16.80 -15.43 -10.49
N ILE A 348 -17.75 -15.03 -11.35
CA ILE A 348 -18.16 -13.63 -11.53
C ILE A 348 -18.69 -13.08 -10.20
N GLU A 349 -19.57 -13.83 -9.53
CA GLU A 349 -20.12 -13.44 -8.22
C GLU A 349 -19.00 -13.22 -7.19
N ALA A 350 -18.07 -14.18 -7.06
CA ALA A 350 -16.98 -14.10 -6.12
C ALA A 350 -16.02 -12.93 -6.43
N PHE A 351 -15.73 -12.71 -7.71
CA PHE A 351 -14.86 -11.63 -8.16
C PHE A 351 -15.47 -10.25 -7.87
N ILE A 352 -16.75 -10.05 -8.23
CA ILE A 352 -17.47 -8.78 -7.99
C ILE A 352 -17.61 -8.51 -6.49
N ASN A 353 -17.99 -9.52 -5.71
CA ASN A 353 -18.12 -9.36 -4.25
C ASN A 353 -16.77 -9.01 -3.61
N GLY A 354 -15.68 -9.65 -4.05
CA GLY A 354 -14.34 -9.30 -3.60
C GLY A 354 -13.93 -7.87 -3.96
N MET A 355 -14.25 -7.40 -5.18
CA MET A 355 -14.05 -5.98 -5.56
C MET A 355 -14.84 -5.05 -4.64
N ALA A 356 -16.09 -5.39 -4.32
CA ALA A 356 -16.96 -4.55 -3.49
C ALA A 356 -16.43 -4.35 -2.06
N GLU A 357 -15.73 -5.32 -1.49
CA GLU A 357 -15.08 -5.21 -0.18
C GLU A 357 -14.03 -4.08 -0.15
N PHE A 358 -13.34 -3.84 -1.26
CA PHE A 358 -12.28 -2.84 -1.39
C PHE A 358 -12.74 -1.52 -2.04
N MET A 359 -14.02 -1.41 -2.41
CA MET A 359 -14.57 -0.22 -3.08
C MET A 359 -14.32 1.07 -2.30
N SER A 360 -14.53 1.04 -0.99
CA SER A 360 -14.30 2.21 -0.13
C SER A 360 -12.85 2.68 -0.20
N VAL A 361 -11.89 1.76 -0.19
CA VAL A 361 -10.46 2.09 -0.24
C VAL A 361 -10.11 2.70 -1.60
N ALA A 362 -10.58 2.10 -2.69
CA ALA A 362 -10.35 2.60 -4.04
C ALA A 362 -10.86 4.04 -4.24
N ILE A 363 -12.05 4.36 -3.69
CA ILE A 363 -12.63 5.71 -3.80
C ILE A 363 -11.90 6.69 -2.86
N ILE A 364 -11.49 6.27 -1.66
CA ILE A 364 -10.74 7.13 -0.72
C ILE A 364 -9.45 7.64 -1.37
N VAL A 365 -8.73 6.81 -2.11
CA VAL A 365 -7.50 7.21 -2.82
C VAL A 365 -7.79 8.35 -3.80
N ALA A 366 -8.89 8.27 -4.56
CA ALA A 366 -9.28 9.33 -5.50
C ALA A 366 -9.63 10.64 -4.77
N VAL A 367 -10.38 10.56 -3.66
CA VAL A 367 -10.75 11.74 -2.86
C VAL A 367 -9.50 12.38 -2.25
N ALA A 368 -8.56 11.57 -1.72
CA ALA A 368 -7.30 12.07 -1.19
C ALA A 368 -6.47 12.79 -2.28
N ARG A 369 -6.40 12.21 -3.50
CA ARG A 369 -5.76 12.85 -4.66
C ARG A 369 -6.42 14.18 -5.05
N GLY A 370 -7.71 14.34 -4.77
CA GLY A 370 -8.43 15.59 -4.97
C GLY A 370 -7.84 16.79 -4.20
N ILE A 371 -7.18 16.55 -3.06
CA ILE A 371 -6.45 17.61 -2.33
C ILE A 371 -5.32 18.15 -3.21
N GLN A 372 -4.53 17.23 -3.79
CA GLN A 372 -3.42 17.58 -4.69
C GLN A 372 -3.92 18.31 -5.94
N VAL A 373 -5.04 17.87 -6.52
CA VAL A 373 -5.68 18.55 -7.67
C VAL A 373 -5.97 20.02 -7.34
N VAL A 374 -6.61 20.30 -6.22
CA VAL A 374 -6.92 21.67 -5.80
C VAL A 374 -5.66 22.50 -5.55
N MET A 375 -4.63 21.90 -4.94
CA MET A 375 -3.35 22.58 -4.70
C MET A 375 -2.63 22.91 -6.00
N ASN A 376 -2.56 21.97 -6.94
CA ASN A 376 -1.86 22.14 -8.21
C ASN A 376 -2.61 23.10 -9.13
N ASN A 377 -3.92 22.95 -9.26
CA ASN A 377 -4.74 23.83 -10.08
C ASN A 377 -4.86 25.22 -9.48
N GLY A 378 -4.88 25.33 -8.14
CA GLY A 378 -4.78 26.61 -7.42
C GLY A 378 -3.39 27.25 -7.50
N LEU A 379 -2.38 26.53 -8.03
CA LEU A 379 -0.99 26.98 -8.16
C LEU A 379 -0.34 27.34 -6.82
N ILE A 380 -0.82 26.76 -5.72
CA ILE A 380 -0.29 27.04 -4.37
C ILE A 380 0.78 26.06 -3.92
N THR A 381 0.88 24.88 -4.56
CA THR A 381 1.91 23.86 -4.23
C THR A 381 3.31 24.44 -4.32
N GLY A 382 3.64 25.16 -5.41
CA GLY A 382 4.96 25.79 -5.58
C GLY A 382 5.27 26.82 -4.52
N THR A 383 4.29 27.61 -4.09
CA THR A 383 4.46 28.62 -3.05
C THR A 383 4.70 28.02 -1.68
N ILE A 384 3.95 26.97 -1.33
CA ILE A 384 4.13 26.27 -0.05
C ILE A 384 5.52 25.60 0.00
N LEU A 385 5.94 24.98 -1.10
CA LEU A 385 7.30 24.42 -1.21
C LEU A 385 8.37 25.53 -1.10
N HIS A 386 8.17 26.68 -1.73
CA HIS A 386 9.08 27.82 -1.65
C HIS A 386 9.19 28.40 -0.24
N TRP A 387 8.08 28.51 0.47
CA TRP A 387 8.13 28.91 1.90
C TRP A 387 8.90 27.92 2.76
N GLY A 388 8.73 26.61 2.49
CA GLY A 388 9.52 25.57 3.11
C GLY A 388 11.02 25.71 2.81
N GLU A 389 11.38 25.92 1.53
CA GLU A 389 12.76 26.14 1.09
C GLU A 389 13.37 27.37 1.79
N MET A 390 12.70 28.51 1.76
CA MET A 390 13.17 29.74 2.40
C MET A 390 13.30 29.61 3.92
N GLY A 391 12.34 28.98 4.58
CA GLY A 391 12.37 28.79 6.01
C GLY A 391 13.48 27.85 6.49
N LEU A 392 13.89 26.92 5.65
CA LEU A 392 14.86 25.88 6.00
C LEU A 392 16.30 26.20 5.54
N SER A 393 16.47 27.01 4.47
CA SER A 393 17.77 27.24 3.82
C SER A 393 18.82 27.97 4.68
N SER A 394 18.37 28.75 5.69
CA SER A 394 19.27 29.52 6.58
C SER A 394 19.71 28.74 7.82
N LEU A 395 19.30 27.48 7.97
CA LEU A 395 19.51 26.70 9.19
C LEU A 395 20.81 25.88 9.15
N SER A 396 21.34 25.54 10.33
CA SER A 396 22.43 24.57 10.40
C SER A 396 22.00 23.21 9.85
N GLN A 397 22.92 22.44 9.30
CA GLN A 397 22.64 21.16 8.63
C GLN A 397 21.79 20.20 9.47
N SER A 398 22.06 20.09 10.77
CA SER A 398 21.30 19.20 11.67
C SER A 398 19.87 19.70 11.89
N ILE A 399 19.67 21.00 12.09
CA ILE A 399 18.34 21.60 12.27
C ILE A 399 17.56 21.52 10.93
N PHE A 400 18.23 21.78 9.81
CA PHE A 400 17.64 21.63 8.48
C PHE A 400 17.04 20.23 8.27
N ILE A 401 17.81 19.17 8.58
CA ILE A 401 17.35 17.78 8.43
C ILE A 401 16.10 17.52 9.30
N ILE A 402 16.13 17.92 10.57
CA ILE A 402 15.01 17.71 11.49
C ILE A 402 13.75 18.46 11.03
N LEU A 403 13.88 19.72 10.67
CA LEU A 403 12.75 20.55 10.25
C LEU A 403 12.22 20.12 8.86
N THR A 404 13.10 19.72 7.95
CA THR A 404 12.70 19.14 6.66
C THR A 404 11.88 17.85 6.86
N PHE A 405 12.29 17.00 7.80
CA PHE A 405 11.55 15.81 8.16
C PHE A 405 10.15 16.14 8.73
N VAL A 406 10.06 17.11 9.65
CA VAL A 406 8.77 17.58 10.19
C VAL A 406 7.91 18.18 9.08
N PHE A 407 8.49 19.02 8.22
CA PHE A 407 7.79 19.61 7.07
C PHE A 407 7.28 18.54 6.11
N TYR A 408 8.11 17.53 5.80
CA TYR A 408 7.71 16.40 4.99
C TYR A 408 6.52 15.63 5.59
N ILE A 409 6.54 15.36 6.90
CA ILE A 409 5.41 14.72 7.59
C ILE A 409 4.13 15.56 7.41
N LEU A 410 4.19 16.86 7.62
CA LEU A 410 3.04 17.74 7.45
C LEU A 410 2.52 17.73 6.01
N MET A 411 3.43 17.80 5.03
CA MET A 411 3.08 17.79 3.62
C MET A 411 2.50 16.44 3.17
N SER A 412 2.94 15.32 3.75
CA SER A 412 2.40 13.99 3.42
C SER A 412 0.93 13.79 3.82
N PHE A 413 0.38 14.65 4.68
CA PHE A 413 -1.06 14.69 4.96
C PHE A 413 -1.85 15.57 3.99
N LEU A 414 -1.17 16.42 3.21
CA LEU A 414 -1.80 17.36 2.28
C LEU A 414 -1.64 16.93 0.81
N ILE A 415 -0.60 16.18 0.50
CA ILE A 415 -0.22 15.74 -0.84
C ILE A 415 -0.20 14.22 -0.90
#